data_fb55545c74f8e9973e076cac3aa78514
#
_entry.id   fb55545c74f8e9973e076cac3aa78514
#
_cell.length_a   1.000
_cell.length_b   1.000
_cell.length_c   1.000
_cell.angle_alpha   90.00
_cell.angle_beta   90.00
_cell.angle_gamma   90.00
#
_symmetry.space_group_name_H-M   'P 1'
#
loop_
_entity.id
_entity.type
_entity.pdbx_description
1 polymer ?
#
loop_
_entity_poly.entity_id
_entity_poly.type
_entity_poly.pdbx_seq_one_letter_code
_entity_poly.pdbx_strand_id
1 'polypeptide(L)'
;MNVQHVRAIARKEVWHLLRDPRSLALILLMPSMLLFLFGYAIRLDLYEAPIAIVQESRDAATEALVAQFAASRAFHVVLRGNDRRDAANALQRGEVWAALIFPPDYARRLERGDARIQLLLDGVDANTARLLRNYTLMLVNDHLLRQGGQPPIRIEDRTWFNETKESRLAIIPGVIAMAIVVVASNILV
;
A
#
# COMPACT_ATOMS: atom_id res chain seq x y z
N MET A 1 -32.08 -31.14 21.81
CA MET A 1 -31.06 -30.74 22.82
C MET A 1 -31.72 -29.71 23.73
N ASN A 2 -31.83 -29.98 25.02
CA ASN A 2 -32.68 -29.18 25.92
C ASN A 2 -31.94 -27.88 26.28
N VAL A 3 -32.55 -26.72 26.04
CA VAL A 3 -31.96 -25.37 26.27
C VAL A 3 -31.46 -25.24 27.72
N GLN A 4 -32.10 -25.89 28.66
CA GLN A 4 -31.68 -25.93 30.07
C GLN A 4 -30.31 -26.57 30.28
N HIS A 5 -29.99 -27.67 29.57
CA HIS A 5 -28.69 -28.31 29.66
C HIS A 5 -27.58 -27.44 29.06
N VAL A 6 -27.85 -26.79 27.93
CA VAL A 6 -26.89 -25.85 27.30
C VAL A 6 -26.57 -24.68 28.23
N ARG A 7 -27.58 -24.10 28.88
CA ARG A 7 -27.41 -23.01 29.85
C ARG A 7 -26.64 -23.42 31.10
N ALA A 8 -26.87 -24.66 31.60
CA ALA A 8 -26.14 -25.16 32.74
C ALA A 8 -24.66 -25.39 32.44
N ILE A 9 -24.36 -25.96 31.25
CA ILE A 9 -23.00 -26.17 30.78
C ILE A 9 -22.29 -24.83 30.55
N ALA A 10 -22.92 -23.89 29.86
CA ALA A 10 -22.38 -22.56 29.62
C ALA A 10 -22.04 -21.83 30.92
N ARG A 11 -22.93 -21.89 31.93
CA ARG A 11 -22.68 -21.28 33.24
C ARG A 11 -21.51 -21.93 33.96
N LYS A 12 -21.38 -23.25 33.90
CA LYS A 12 -20.24 -23.97 34.46
C LYS A 12 -18.92 -23.54 33.80
N GLU A 13 -18.87 -23.49 32.47
CA GLU A 13 -17.69 -23.10 31.72
C GLU A 13 -17.26 -21.64 32.00
N VAL A 14 -18.24 -20.70 32.09
CA VAL A 14 -17.96 -19.32 32.47
C VAL A 14 -17.33 -19.23 33.86
N TRP A 15 -17.86 -19.99 34.85
CA TRP A 15 -17.27 -20.03 36.20
C TRP A 15 -15.90 -20.67 36.21
N HIS A 16 -15.64 -21.65 35.36
CA HIS A 16 -14.34 -22.30 35.23
C HIS A 16 -13.31 -21.31 34.64
N LEU A 17 -13.67 -20.59 33.59
CA LEU A 17 -12.85 -19.56 33.01
C LEU A 17 -12.54 -18.41 33.98
N LEU A 18 -13.53 -17.95 34.75
CA LEU A 18 -13.33 -16.89 35.75
C LEU A 18 -12.43 -17.29 36.93
N ARG A 19 -12.31 -18.60 37.19
CA ARG A 19 -11.43 -19.15 38.23
C ARG A 19 -10.02 -19.48 37.75
N ASP A 20 -9.80 -19.49 36.43
CA ASP A 20 -8.47 -19.69 35.85
C ASP A 20 -7.89 -18.37 35.36
N PRO A 21 -7.08 -17.70 36.20
CA PRO A 21 -6.51 -16.40 35.84
C PRO A 21 -5.54 -16.48 34.66
N ARG A 22 -4.96 -17.67 34.38
CA ARG A 22 -4.04 -17.84 33.23
C ARG A 22 -4.80 -17.85 31.92
N SER A 23 -5.89 -18.65 31.84
CA SER A 23 -6.74 -18.66 30.63
C SER A 23 -7.43 -17.32 30.43
N LEU A 24 -7.85 -16.64 31.49
CA LEU A 24 -8.46 -15.32 31.40
C LEU A 24 -7.47 -14.26 30.91
N ALA A 25 -6.23 -14.33 31.40
CA ALA A 25 -5.17 -13.43 30.95
C ALA A 25 -4.85 -13.66 29.45
N LEU A 26 -4.76 -14.91 28.99
CA LEU A 26 -4.51 -15.21 27.58
C LEU A 26 -5.64 -14.75 26.67
N ILE A 27 -6.90 -15.00 27.05
CA ILE A 27 -8.09 -14.60 26.27
C ILE A 27 -8.21 -13.08 26.16
N LEU A 28 -7.81 -12.34 27.19
CA LEU A 28 -7.89 -10.87 27.18
C LEU A 28 -6.63 -10.22 26.62
N LEU A 29 -5.44 -10.73 26.99
CA LEU A 29 -4.16 -10.13 26.64
C LEU A 29 -3.83 -10.33 25.15
N MET A 30 -4.11 -11.53 24.61
CA MET A 30 -3.76 -11.84 23.22
C MET A 30 -4.50 -10.96 22.20
N PRO A 31 -5.85 -10.81 22.23
CA PRO A 31 -6.55 -9.90 21.34
C PRO A 31 -6.14 -8.43 21.56
N SER A 32 -5.94 -8.03 22.83
CA SER A 32 -5.52 -6.66 23.14
C SER A 32 -4.12 -6.36 22.60
N MET A 33 -3.19 -7.33 22.73
CA MET A 33 -1.84 -7.22 22.17
C MET A 33 -1.87 -7.19 20.65
N LEU A 34 -2.71 -8.00 20.00
CA LEU A 34 -2.90 -7.98 18.56
C LEU A 34 -3.49 -6.64 18.09
N LEU A 35 -4.52 -6.13 18.77
CA LEU A 35 -5.09 -4.82 18.47
C LEU A 35 -4.06 -3.69 18.63
N PHE A 36 -3.26 -3.74 19.70
CA PHE A 36 -2.17 -2.78 19.92
C PHE A 36 -1.09 -2.90 18.83
N LEU A 37 -0.66 -4.12 18.52
CA LEU A 37 0.35 -4.39 17.51
C LEU A 37 -0.15 -3.95 16.12
N PHE A 38 -1.33 -4.35 15.72
CA PHE A 38 -1.91 -3.97 14.43
C PHE A 38 -2.31 -2.50 14.36
N GLY A 39 -2.84 -1.93 15.43
CA GLY A 39 -3.22 -0.53 15.47
C GLY A 39 -2.02 0.44 15.49
N TYR A 40 -0.88 0.01 16.04
CA TYR A 40 0.31 0.86 16.18
C TYR A 40 1.39 0.55 15.13
N ALA A 41 1.56 -0.73 14.75
CA ALA A 41 2.61 -1.15 13.82
C ALA A 41 2.20 -1.02 12.35
N ILE A 42 0.90 -1.13 12.02
CA ILE A 42 0.43 -0.97 10.65
C ILE A 42 0.13 0.50 10.41
N ARG A 43 1.14 1.24 9.97
CA ARG A 43 0.92 2.54 9.34
C ARG A 43 0.35 2.30 7.94
N LEU A 44 -0.96 2.48 7.81
CA LEU A 44 -1.66 2.41 6.52
C LEU A 44 -1.47 3.70 5.70
N ASP A 45 -0.81 4.70 6.27
CA ASP A 45 -0.56 5.97 5.62
C ASP A 45 0.81 5.98 4.95
N LEU A 46 0.84 6.43 3.72
CA LEU A 46 2.07 6.66 2.98
C LEU A 46 2.71 7.96 3.50
N TYR A 47 3.92 7.86 4.00
CA TYR A 47 4.69 9.02 4.48
C TYR A 47 6.08 9.02 3.88
N GLU A 48 6.43 10.14 3.21
CA GLU A 48 7.76 10.35 2.60
C GLU A 48 8.25 9.19 1.70
N ALA A 49 7.33 8.60 0.92
CA ALA A 49 7.70 7.54 0.00
C ALA A 49 8.69 8.05 -1.06
N PRO A 50 9.87 7.42 -1.19
CA PRO A 50 10.88 7.87 -2.15
C PRO A 50 10.40 7.61 -3.57
N ILE A 51 10.34 8.67 -4.39
CA ILE A 51 9.91 8.60 -5.78
C ILE A 51 10.93 9.27 -6.72
N ALA A 52 10.95 8.78 -7.96
CA ALA A 52 11.62 9.45 -9.07
C ALA A 52 10.59 10.17 -9.95
N ILE A 53 10.96 11.32 -10.47
CA ILE A 53 10.15 12.08 -11.44
C ILE A 53 10.99 12.30 -12.69
N VAL A 54 10.47 11.82 -13.82
CA VAL A 54 11.07 12.03 -15.15
C VAL A 54 10.20 12.95 -15.96
N GLN A 55 10.77 14.04 -16.41
CA GLN A 55 10.13 15.03 -17.26
C GLN A 55 10.83 15.03 -18.61
N GLU A 56 10.28 14.37 -19.62
CA GLU A 56 10.84 14.34 -20.98
C GLU A 56 10.62 15.69 -21.70
N SER A 57 9.69 16.53 -21.20
CA SER A 57 9.50 17.92 -21.58
C SER A 57 9.29 18.76 -20.34
N ARG A 58 9.90 19.93 -20.29
CA ARG A 58 9.71 20.90 -19.20
C ARG A 58 8.76 21.99 -19.67
N ASP A 59 7.50 21.83 -19.37
CA ASP A 59 6.45 22.81 -19.61
C ASP A 59 5.78 23.21 -18.29
N ALA A 60 5.06 24.33 -18.30
CA ALA A 60 4.42 24.89 -17.11
C ALA A 60 3.40 23.91 -16.48
N ALA A 61 2.69 23.14 -17.29
CA ALA A 61 1.68 22.19 -16.81
C ALA A 61 2.34 21.01 -16.07
N THR A 62 3.43 20.48 -16.61
CA THR A 62 4.22 19.42 -15.96
C THR A 62 4.84 19.91 -14.66
N GLU A 63 5.45 21.12 -14.67
CA GLU A 63 6.07 21.72 -13.49
C GLU A 63 5.05 21.94 -12.36
N ALA A 64 3.85 22.39 -12.67
CA ALA A 64 2.80 22.61 -11.67
C ALA A 64 2.41 21.31 -10.95
N LEU A 65 2.25 20.21 -11.68
CA LEU A 65 1.93 18.92 -11.10
C LEU A 65 3.12 18.34 -10.30
N VAL A 66 4.34 18.47 -10.81
CA VAL A 66 5.57 18.05 -10.11
C VAL A 66 5.75 18.81 -8.78
N ALA A 67 5.48 20.11 -8.77
CA ALA A 67 5.52 20.92 -7.55
C ALA A 67 4.52 20.40 -6.50
N GLN A 68 3.35 19.95 -6.93
CA GLN A 68 2.35 19.37 -6.02
C GLN A 68 2.81 18.04 -5.43
N PHE A 69 3.46 17.18 -6.21
CA PHE A 69 4.10 15.95 -5.67
C PHE A 69 5.19 16.29 -4.64
N ALA A 70 6.05 17.26 -4.95
CA ALA A 70 7.11 17.69 -4.04
C ALA A 70 6.59 18.35 -2.73
N ALA A 71 5.42 18.99 -2.78
CA ALA A 71 4.78 19.57 -1.60
C ALA A 71 3.95 18.57 -0.78
N SER A 72 3.71 17.37 -1.30
CA SER A 72 2.92 16.35 -0.62
C SER A 72 3.73 15.66 0.47
N ARG A 73 3.13 15.46 1.66
CA ARG A 73 3.75 14.67 2.74
C ARG A 73 3.84 13.18 2.44
N ALA A 74 3.09 12.70 1.45
CA ALA A 74 3.08 11.30 1.08
C ALA A 74 4.32 10.89 0.27
N PHE A 75 4.94 11.85 -0.44
CA PHE A 75 6.02 11.58 -1.38
C PHE A 75 7.29 12.38 -1.04
N HIS A 76 8.42 11.73 -1.18
CA HIS A 76 9.74 12.34 -1.16
C HIS A 76 10.40 12.20 -2.53
N VAL A 77 10.61 13.32 -3.24
CA VAL A 77 11.22 13.29 -4.57
C VAL A 77 12.73 13.15 -4.42
N VAL A 78 13.24 11.93 -4.62
CA VAL A 78 14.68 11.59 -4.50
C VAL A 78 15.42 11.90 -5.79
N LEU A 79 14.80 11.59 -6.94
CA LEU A 79 15.40 11.77 -8.26
C LEU A 79 14.49 12.62 -9.13
N ARG A 80 15.07 13.64 -9.76
CA ARG A 80 14.40 14.43 -10.78
C ARG A 80 15.29 14.53 -12.02
N GLY A 81 14.81 14.01 -13.13
CA GLY A 81 15.58 13.91 -14.35
C GLY A 81 14.72 13.97 -15.61
N ASN A 82 15.35 13.72 -16.74
CA ASN A 82 14.72 13.66 -18.06
C ASN A 82 14.92 12.30 -18.75
N ASP A 83 15.71 11.40 -18.18
CA ASP A 83 15.96 10.07 -18.74
C ASP A 83 15.18 8.99 -17.95
N ARG A 84 14.36 8.22 -18.67
CA ARG A 84 13.62 7.08 -18.12
C ARG A 84 14.53 6.00 -17.56
N ARG A 85 15.75 5.86 -18.11
CA ARG A 85 16.72 4.85 -17.69
C ARG A 85 17.21 5.10 -16.28
N ASP A 86 17.42 6.37 -15.91
CA ASP A 86 17.86 6.72 -14.55
C ASP A 86 16.81 6.34 -13.52
N ALA A 87 15.53 6.61 -13.80
CA ALA A 87 14.44 6.24 -12.93
C ALA A 87 14.24 4.72 -12.85
N ALA A 88 14.36 4.01 -13.98
CA ALA A 88 14.29 2.55 -14.00
C ALA A 88 15.44 1.91 -13.19
N ASN A 89 16.66 2.44 -13.33
CA ASN A 89 17.81 1.98 -12.56
C ASN A 89 17.66 2.27 -11.07
N ALA A 90 17.13 3.44 -10.68
CA ALA A 90 16.87 3.78 -9.28
C ALA A 90 15.80 2.85 -8.68
N LEU A 91 14.77 2.50 -9.45
CA LEU A 91 13.75 1.55 -9.04
C LEU A 91 14.35 0.13 -8.85
N GLN A 92 15.18 -0.33 -9.79
CA GLN A 92 15.86 -1.63 -9.69
C GLN A 92 16.81 -1.73 -8.50
N ARG A 93 17.48 -0.62 -8.14
CA ARG A 93 18.35 -0.56 -6.96
C ARG A 93 17.59 -0.37 -5.64
N GLY A 94 16.26 -0.22 -5.69
CA GLY A 94 15.45 0.04 -4.50
C GLY A 94 15.65 1.43 -3.89
N GLU A 95 16.25 2.37 -4.61
CA GLU A 95 16.45 3.75 -4.17
C GLU A 95 15.14 4.55 -4.17
N VAL A 96 14.20 4.15 -5.02
CA VAL A 96 12.85 4.70 -5.11
C VAL A 96 11.82 3.58 -5.20
N TRP A 97 10.61 3.82 -4.69
CA TRP A 97 9.50 2.87 -4.71
C TRP A 97 8.56 3.08 -5.89
N ALA A 98 8.61 4.27 -6.48
CA ALA A 98 7.86 4.59 -7.68
C ALA A 98 8.61 5.57 -8.56
N ALA A 99 8.29 5.54 -9.87
CA ALA A 99 8.73 6.56 -10.81
C ALA A 99 7.55 7.06 -11.64
N LEU A 100 7.37 8.39 -11.65
CA LEU A 100 6.42 9.08 -12.51
C LEU A 100 7.14 9.59 -13.74
N ILE A 101 6.60 9.26 -14.91
CA ILE A 101 7.18 9.64 -16.20
C ILE A 101 6.16 10.47 -16.97
N PHE A 102 6.53 11.72 -17.23
CA PHE A 102 5.76 12.64 -18.03
C PHE A 102 6.29 12.61 -19.46
N PRO A 103 5.48 12.18 -20.46
CA PRO A 103 5.92 12.13 -21.85
C PRO A 103 6.07 13.53 -22.44
N PRO A 104 6.82 13.67 -23.55
CA PRO A 104 7.14 14.98 -24.15
C PRO A 104 5.92 15.72 -24.72
N ASP A 105 4.82 15.02 -24.94
CA ASP A 105 3.56 15.57 -25.45
C ASP A 105 2.48 15.76 -24.35
N TYR A 106 2.88 15.70 -23.06
CA TYR A 106 1.95 15.76 -21.93
C TYR A 106 1.08 17.04 -21.95
N ALA A 107 1.66 18.22 -22.09
CA ALA A 107 0.93 19.49 -22.08
C ALA A 107 -0.11 19.57 -23.22
N ARG A 108 0.31 19.21 -24.44
CA ARG A 108 -0.61 19.17 -25.60
C ARG A 108 -1.77 18.20 -25.45
N ARG A 109 -1.51 17.03 -24.82
CA ARG A 109 -2.54 16.05 -24.52
C ARG A 109 -3.44 16.49 -23.38
N LEU A 110 -2.90 17.23 -22.41
CA LEU A 110 -3.70 17.80 -21.33
C LEU A 110 -4.76 18.77 -21.86
N GLU A 111 -4.39 19.65 -22.78
CA GLU A 111 -5.32 20.57 -23.46
C GLU A 111 -6.42 19.85 -24.24
N ARG A 112 -6.13 18.64 -24.76
CA ARG A 112 -7.08 17.81 -25.48
C ARG A 112 -7.92 16.89 -24.60
N GLY A 113 -7.62 16.82 -23.29
CA GLY A 113 -8.27 15.93 -22.33
C GLY A 113 -7.90 14.46 -22.47
N ASP A 114 -6.74 14.14 -23.09
CA ASP A 114 -6.22 12.76 -23.24
C ASP A 114 -4.80 12.58 -22.68
N ALA A 115 -4.42 13.41 -21.70
CA ALA A 115 -3.12 13.31 -21.05
C ALA A 115 -2.88 11.94 -20.41
N ARG A 116 -1.63 11.47 -20.49
CA ARG A 116 -1.19 10.20 -19.92
C ARG A 116 0.07 10.42 -19.13
N ILE A 117 0.14 9.81 -17.95
CA ILE A 117 1.33 9.75 -17.11
C ILE A 117 1.63 8.27 -16.89
N GLN A 118 2.87 7.87 -17.10
CA GLN A 118 3.29 6.52 -16.78
C GLN A 118 3.76 6.45 -15.33
N LEU A 119 3.24 5.50 -14.58
CA LEU A 119 3.63 5.21 -13.21
C LEU A 119 4.30 3.83 -13.16
N LEU A 120 5.59 3.80 -12.87
CA LEU A 120 6.31 2.57 -12.57
C LEU A 120 6.31 2.37 -11.06
N LEU A 121 6.05 1.15 -10.61
CA LEU A 121 5.96 0.80 -9.20
C LEU A 121 6.88 -0.37 -8.89
N ASP A 122 7.54 -0.32 -7.74
CA ASP A 122 8.18 -1.49 -7.16
C ASP A 122 7.08 -2.48 -6.70
N GLY A 123 7.09 -3.68 -7.26
CA GLY A 123 6.10 -4.73 -6.98
C GLY A 123 6.49 -5.69 -5.87
N VAL A 124 7.63 -5.49 -5.21
CA VAL A 124 8.08 -6.37 -4.11
C VAL A 124 7.07 -6.37 -2.97
N ASP A 125 6.53 -5.21 -2.61
CA ASP A 125 5.39 -5.09 -1.69
C ASP A 125 4.13 -4.61 -2.42
N ALA A 126 3.21 -5.54 -2.65
CA ALA A 126 1.94 -5.26 -3.33
C ALA A 126 1.05 -4.25 -2.59
N ASN A 127 1.14 -4.17 -1.25
CA ASN A 127 0.34 -3.22 -0.47
C ASN A 127 0.88 -1.80 -0.64
N THR A 128 2.19 -1.61 -0.52
CA THR A 128 2.86 -0.33 -0.75
C THR A 128 2.64 0.14 -2.19
N ALA A 129 2.78 -0.74 -3.19
CA ALA A 129 2.51 -0.41 -4.59
C ALA A 129 1.05 0.07 -4.82
N ARG A 130 0.07 -0.57 -4.16
CA ARG A 130 -1.34 -0.16 -4.22
C ARG A 130 -1.58 1.19 -3.56
N LEU A 131 -0.96 1.44 -2.40
CA LEU A 131 -1.03 2.73 -1.72
C LEU A 131 -0.43 3.84 -2.58
N LEU A 132 0.78 3.65 -3.10
CA LEU A 132 1.45 4.60 -4.00
C LEU A 132 0.58 4.96 -5.20
N ARG A 133 -0.03 3.95 -5.84
CA ARG A 133 -0.94 4.16 -6.95
C ARG A 133 -2.15 5.00 -6.54
N ASN A 134 -2.80 4.69 -5.42
CA ASN A 134 -4.00 5.39 -4.96
C ASN A 134 -3.69 6.84 -4.58
N TYR A 135 -2.59 7.08 -3.85
CA TYR A 135 -2.14 8.44 -3.51
C TYR A 135 -1.77 9.25 -4.76
N THR A 136 -1.09 8.62 -5.74
CA THR A 136 -0.79 9.26 -7.02
C THR A 136 -2.06 9.66 -7.76
N LEU A 137 -3.05 8.76 -7.86
CA LEU A 137 -4.34 9.04 -8.49
C LEU A 137 -5.09 10.17 -7.79
N MET A 138 -5.13 10.16 -6.44
CA MET A 138 -5.78 11.19 -5.66
C MET A 138 -5.15 12.57 -5.90
N LEU A 139 -3.83 12.64 -5.92
CA LEU A 139 -3.08 13.88 -6.09
C LEU A 139 -3.24 14.45 -7.51
N VAL A 140 -3.18 13.58 -8.52
CA VAL A 140 -3.42 13.96 -9.91
C VAL A 140 -4.86 14.47 -10.11
N ASN A 141 -5.86 13.77 -9.54
CA ASN A 141 -7.25 14.19 -9.65
C ASN A 141 -7.51 15.52 -8.92
N ASP A 142 -6.95 15.73 -7.72
CA ASP A 142 -7.05 16.99 -6.99
C ASP A 142 -6.45 18.16 -7.80
N HIS A 143 -5.29 17.93 -8.43
CA HIS A 143 -4.66 18.91 -9.30
C HIS A 143 -5.56 19.33 -10.46
N LEU A 144 -6.17 18.36 -11.15
CA LEU A 144 -7.07 18.62 -12.28
C LEU A 144 -8.33 19.37 -11.87
N LEU A 145 -8.95 18.98 -10.75
CA LEU A 145 -10.14 19.64 -10.24
C LEU A 145 -9.86 21.11 -9.90
N ARG A 146 -8.68 21.43 -9.33
CA ARG A 146 -8.28 22.81 -9.03
C ARG A 146 -8.07 23.68 -10.29
N GLN A 147 -7.70 23.07 -11.40
CA GLN A 147 -7.50 23.76 -12.68
C GLN A 147 -8.81 23.89 -13.48
N GLY A 148 -9.97 23.47 -12.95
CA GLY A 148 -11.26 23.52 -13.64
C GLY A 148 -11.39 22.53 -14.81
N GLY A 149 -10.46 21.59 -14.91
CA GLY A 149 -10.44 20.53 -15.92
C GLY A 149 -11.35 19.36 -15.54
N GLN A 150 -12.02 18.78 -16.52
CA GLN A 150 -12.63 17.45 -16.34
C GLN A 150 -11.56 16.38 -16.53
N PRO A 151 -11.56 15.29 -15.72
CA PRO A 151 -10.64 14.17 -15.96
C PRO A 151 -10.91 13.57 -17.35
N PRO A 152 -9.89 13.17 -18.14
CA PRO A 152 -9.07 12.06 -17.71
C PRO A 152 -7.58 12.21 -17.98
N ILE A 153 -6.77 12.35 -16.97
CA ILE A 153 -5.40 11.87 -17.07
C ILE A 153 -5.47 10.36 -16.91
N ARG A 154 -5.08 9.63 -17.93
CA ARG A 154 -4.94 8.19 -17.85
C ARG A 154 -3.58 7.86 -17.22
N ILE A 155 -3.58 7.25 -16.03
CA ILE A 155 -2.35 6.73 -15.43
C ILE A 155 -2.18 5.30 -15.93
N GLU A 156 -1.14 5.08 -16.73
CA GLU A 156 -0.70 3.74 -17.15
C GLU A 156 0.25 3.22 -16.07
N ASP A 157 -0.27 2.43 -15.14
CA ASP A 157 0.52 1.78 -14.10
C ASP A 157 1.14 0.48 -14.62
N ARG A 158 2.45 0.35 -14.42
CA ARG A 158 3.19 -0.89 -14.68
C ARG A 158 3.92 -1.31 -13.40
N THR A 159 3.59 -2.49 -12.92
CA THR A 159 4.23 -3.08 -11.74
C THR A 159 5.38 -3.96 -12.17
N TRP A 160 6.58 -3.72 -11.65
CA TRP A 160 7.74 -4.56 -11.86
C TRP A 160 7.74 -5.68 -10.82
N PHE A 161 8.18 -6.89 -11.20
CA PHE A 161 8.27 -8.12 -10.42
C PHE A 161 6.96 -8.85 -10.06
N ASN A 162 5.79 -8.22 -10.18
CA ASN A 162 4.50 -8.89 -10.02
C ASN A 162 3.49 -8.33 -11.02
N GLU A 163 3.66 -8.61 -12.30
CA GLU A 163 2.82 -8.09 -13.38
C GLU A 163 1.35 -8.51 -13.24
N THR A 164 1.10 -9.67 -12.65
CA THR A 164 -0.27 -10.22 -12.46
C THR A 164 -0.99 -9.62 -11.26
N LYS A 165 -0.32 -8.82 -10.40
CA LYS A 165 -0.88 -8.23 -9.17
C LYS A 165 -1.58 -9.27 -8.27
N GLU A 166 -1.14 -10.53 -8.33
CA GLU A 166 -1.72 -11.60 -7.56
C GLU A 166 -1.23 -11.56 -6.10
N SER A 167 -2.10 -11.12 -5.20
CA SER A 167 -1.85 -11.14 -3.74
C SER A 167 -1.52 -12.55 -3.23
N ARG A 168 -1.88 -13.60 -3.98
CA ARG A 168 -1.58 -14.99 -3.64
C ARG A 168 -0.09 -15.26 -3.49
N LEU A 169 0.76 -14.67 -4.36
CA LEU A 169 2.21 -14.90 -4.33
C LEU A 169 2.90 -14.28 -3.09
N ALA A 170 2.30 -13.26 -2.49
CA ALA A 170 2.80 -12.66 -1.26
C ALA A 170 2.22 -13.34 0.00
N ILE A 171 0.95 -13.79 -0.06
CA ILE A 171 0.23 -14.38 1.09
C ILE A 171 0.61 -15.84 1.31
N ILE A 172 0.80 -16.63 0.24
CA ILE A 172 1.07 -18.08 0.33
C ILE A 172 2.28 -18.41 1.21
N PRO A 173 3.47 -17.77 1.07
CA PRO A 173 4.61 -18.06 1.94
C PRO A 173 4.32 -17.75 3.42
N GLY A 174 3.58 -16.66 3.70
CA GLY A 174 3.18 -16.29 5.06
C GLY A 174 2.22 -17.31 5.69
N VAL A 175 1.23 -17.77 4.93
CA VAL A 175 0.28 -18.80 5.39
C VAL A 175 0.98 -20.14 5.60
N ILE A 176 1.92 -20.53 4.74
CA ILE A 176 2.71 -21.77 4.91
C ILE A 176 3.56 -21.68 6.17
N ALA A 177 4.24 -20.55 6.40
CA ALA A 177 5.04 -20.35 7.61
C ALA A 177 4.18 -20.43 8.87
N MET A 178 3.00 -19.81 8.86
CA MET A 178 2.04 -19.84 9.96
C MET A 178 1.51 -21.26 10.21
N ALA A 179 1.19 -22.01 9.16
CA ALA A 179 0.74 -23.39 9.26
C ALA A 179 1.82 -24.31 9.87
N ILE A 180 3.10 -24.12 9.46
CA ILE A 180 4.24 -24.86 10.03
C ILE A 180 4.38 -24.59 11.53
N VAL A 181 4.28 -23.33 11.96
CA VAL A 181 4.37 -22.93 13.38
C VAL A 181 3.24 -23.56 14.19
N VAL A 182 1.99 -23.53 13.69
CA VAL A 182 0.83 -24.11 14.35
C VAL A 182 0.98 -25.64 14.48
N VAL A 183 1.40 -26.32 13.41
CA VAL A 183 1.63 -27.78 13.43
C VAL A 183 2.76 -28.15 14.39
N ALA A 184 3.88 -27.43 14.35
CA ALA A 184 5.02 -27.64 15.24
C ALA A 184 4.63 -27.45 16.72
N SER A 185 3.81 -26.44 17.03
CA SER A 185 3.32 -26.19 18.39
C SER A 185 2.43 -27.34 18.93
N ASN A 186 1.63 -27.96 18.05
CA ASN A 186 0.76 -29.07 18.44
C ASN A 186 1.49 -30.42 18.58
N ILE A 187 2.68 -30.58 18.01
CA ILE A 187 3.49 -31.80 18.12
C ILE A 187 4.35 -31.77 19.39
N LEU A 188 4.62 -30.58 19.94
CA LEU A 188 5.48 -30.37 21.13
C LEU A 188 4.71 -30.38 22.45
N VAL A 189 3.38 -30.53 22.42
CA VAL A 189 2.49 -30.71 23.59
C VAL A 189 2.02 -32.13 23.66
#